data_f7fb711e0c880f0a1abc2f77f506a08d
#
_entry.id   f7fb711e0c880f0a1abc2f77f506a08d
#
_cell.length_a   1.000
_cell.length_b   1.000
_cell.length_c   1.000
_cell.angle_alpha   90.00
_cell.angle_beta   90.00
_cell.angle_gamma   90.00
#
_symmetry.space_group_name_H-M   'P 1'
#
loop_
_entity.id
_entity.type
_entity.pdbx_description
1 polymer ?
#
loop_
_entity_poly.entity_id
_entity_poly.type
_entity_poly.pdbx_seq_one_letter_code
_entity_poly.pdbx_strand_id
1 'polypeptide(L)'
;MTRNRLRAATMAIIMTAAAAPAAVRAQCTASGAPANCGVPGGVSMTAGRVVRLQMSAASTSLTAPSPADFDAGFNATTGPTLTVSANAPWALHIRAASATWTATNTSPGAPARTDKPAGDLQWSVVASGGFAALTTSDASLFTGSATASGATTLYFQTLYDWALDGPGNYSLSIVLTLTSP
;
A
#
# COMPACT_ATOMS: atom_id res chain seq x y z
N MET A 1 77.60 -25.84 16.82
CA MET A 1 77.72 -24.37 16.72
C MET A 1 76.93 -23.92 15.50
N THR A 2 75.68 -23.51 15.67
CA THR A 2 74.80 -23.09 14.56
C THR A 2 74.23 -21.71 14.92
N ARG A 3 74.63 -20.67 14.22
CA ARG A 3 74.27 -19.27 14.43
C ARG A 3 72.91 -19.01 13.77
N ASN A 4 71.87 -18.76 14.58
CA ASN A 4 70.54 -18.25 14.14
C ASN A 4 70.70 -16.77 13.81
N ARG A 5 70.46 -16.40 12.53
CA ARG A 5 70.33 -14.99 12.12
C ARG A 5 68.83 -14.63 12.19
N LEU A 6 68.44 -13.78 13.17
CA LEU A 6 67.16 -13.08 13.18
C LEU A 6 67.11 -12.08 12.01
N ARG A 7 66.15 -12.24 11.11
CA ARG A 7 65.81 -11.21 10.13
C ARG A 7 64.74 -10.31 10.74
N ALA A 8 65.10 -9.05 10.97
CA ALA A 8 64.16 -8.01 11.34
C ALA A 8 63.33 -7.62 10.09
N ALA A 9 62.02 -7.81 10.14
CA ALA A 9 61.09 -7.31 9.13
C ALA A 9 60.69 -5.88 9.50
N THR A 10 61.13 -4.92 8.68
CA THR A 10 60.71 -3.52 8.81
C THR A 10 59.35 -3.34 8.19
N MET A 11 58.34 -3.12 9.03
CA MET A 11 56.95 -2.84 8.61
C MET A 11 56.84 -1.33 8.27
N ALA A 12 56.74 -1.00 6.99
CA ALA A 12 56.48 0.37 6.53
C ALA A 12 54.99 0.69 6.71
N ILE A 13 54.69 1.59 7.64
CA ILE A 13 53.33 2.15 7.81
C ILE A 13 53.14 3.24 6.77
N ILE A 14 52.32 2.98 5.76
CA ILE A 14 51.85 3.98 4.78
C ILE A 14 50.71 4.76 5.44
N MET A 15 50.99 5.96 5.93
CA MET A 15 49.96 6.92 6.33
C MET A 15 49.33 7.53 5.07
N THR A 16 48.12 7.08 4.71
CA THR A 16 47.29 7.80 3.75
C THR A 16 46.67 9.03 4.44
N ALA A 17 47.21 10.20 4.11
CA ALA A 17 46.62 11.47 4.52
C ALA A 17 45.27 11.63 3.80
N ALA A 18 44.15 11.52 4.52
CA ALA A 18 42.83 11.90 4.03
C ALA A 18 42.83 13.42 3.83
N ALA A 19 42.82 13.86 2.56
CA ALA A 19 42.61 15.26 2.23
C ALA A 19 41.19 15.65 2.64
N ALA A 20 41.04 16.44 3.69
CA ALA A 20 39.77 17.06 4.03
C ALA A 20 39.33 17.95 2.88
N PRO A 21 38.02 17.92 2.46
CA PRO A 21 37.53 18.81 1.43
C PRO A 21 37.70 20.25 1.90
N ALA A 22 38.46 21.05 1.11
CA ALA A 22 38.57 22.47 1.36
C ALA A 22 37.18 23.11 1.31
N ALA A 23 36.76 23.70 2.42
CA ALA A 23 35.49 24.45 2.45
C ALA A 23 35.62 25.65 1.49
N VAL A 24 34.96 25.58 0.35
CA VAL A 24 34.87 26.71 -0.58
C VAL A 24 34.01 27.78 0.11
N ARG A 25 34.65 28.84 0.59
CA ARG A 25 33.95 30.01 1.11
C ARG A 25 33.60 30.93 -0.07
N ALA A 26 32.30 31.11 -0.29
CA ALA A 26 31.85 32.16 -1.19
C ALA A 26 32.06 33.51 -0.52
N GLN A 27 32.86 34.37 -1.15
CA GLN A 27 33.15 35.74 -0.67
C GLN A 27 32.76 36.76 -1.74
N CYS A 28 32.29 37.87 -1.28
CA CYS A 28 32.00 39.00 -2.12
C CYS A 28 32.60 40.25 -1.52
N THR A 29 33.25 41.06 -2.36
CA THR A 29 33.84 42.34 -1.95
C THR A 29 33.42 43.42 -2.95
N ALA A 30 32.82 44.49 -2.48
CA ALA A 30 32.49 45.65 -3.30
C ALA A 30 33.06 46.91 -2.72
N SER A 31 33.59 47.80 -3.58
CA SER A 31 34.12 49.13 -3.20
C SER A 31 33.60 50.17 -4.18
N GLY A 32 33.30 51.36 -3.70
CA GLY A 32 32.70 52.46 -4.48
C GLY A 32 31.31 52.79 -4.03
N ALA A 33 30.71 53.87 -4.54
CA ALA A 33 29.36 54.31 -4.25
C ALA A 33 28.56 54.46 -5.56
N PRO A 34 27.47 53.67 -5.73
CA PRO A 34 26.91 52.62 -4.89
C PRO A 34 27.71 51.29 -5.01
N ALA A 35 27.93 50.61 -3.89
CA ALA A 35 28.55 49.29 -3.86
C ALA A 35 27.52 48.21 -3.63
N ASN A 36 27.41 47.26 -4.58
CA ASN A 36 26.54 46.09 -4.47
C ASN A 36 27.36 44.83 -4.50
N CYS A 37 27.08 43.92 -3.57
CA CYS A 37 27.81 42.69 -3.46
C CYS A 37 26.80 41.52 -3.30
N GLY A 38 26.88 40.52 -4.17
CA GLY A 38 26.07 39.32 -4.15
C GLY A 38 26.92 38.07 -4.15
N VAL A 39 26.61 37.16 -3.24
CA VAL A 39 27.24 35.83 -3.21
C VAL A 39 26.19 34.79 -3.64
N PRO A 40 26.41 34.01 -4.71
CA PRO A 40 25.52 32.96 -5.09
C PRO A 40 25.51 31.86 -4.04
N GLY A 41 24.32 31.49 -3.55
CA GLY A 41 24.10 30.36 -2.68
C GLY A 41 23.34 29.26 -3.40
N GLY A 42 23.76 28.01 -3.25
CA GLY A 42 23.06 26.85 -3.80
C GLY A 42 22.29 26.13 -2.70
N VAL A 43 21.01 25.78 -2.98
CA VAL A 43 20.19 24.91 -2.13
C VAL A 43 19.80 23.70 -2.97
N SER A 44 20.01 22.49 -2.44
CA SER A 44 19.64 21.26 -3.11
C SER A 44 18.76 20.39 -2.21
N MET A 45 17.79 19.68 -2.81
CA MET A 45 16.92 18.73 -2.13
C MET A 45 16.75 17.50 -3.01
N THR A 46 16.74 16.32 -2.38
CA THR A 46 16.36 15.07 -3.03
C THR A 46 15.04 14.61 -2.46
N ALA A 47 14.01 14.48 -3.31
CA ALA A 47 12.70 13.94 -2.94
C ALA A 47 12.57 12.49 -3.39
N GLY A 48 12.34 11.58 -2.45
CA GLY A 48 12.00 10.19 -2.73
C GLY A 48 10.54 10.02 -3.18
N ARG A 49 10.19 8.78 -3.60
CA ARG A 49 8.79 8.43 -3.88
C ARG A 49 8.00 8.33 -2.58
N VAL A 50 6.84 8.95 -2.55
CA VAL A 50 5.94 8.94 -1.39
C VAL A 50 4.54 8.62 -1.88
N VAL A 51 3.90 7.64 -1.24
CA VAL A 51 2.51 7.26 -1.49
C VAL A 51 1.73 7.17 -0.19
N ARG A 52 0.45 7.52 -0.23
CA ARG A 52 -0.46 7.44 0.90
C ARG A 52 -1.82 6.94 0.44
N LEU A 53 -2.36 5.92 1.12
CA LEU A 53 -3.72 5.43 0.97
C LEU A 53 -4.53 5.82 2.21
N GLN A 54 -5.71 6.36 1.99
CA GLN A 54 -6.71 6.64 3.02
C GLN A 54 -8.02 5.94 2.64
N MET A 55 -8.75 5.47 3.64
CA MET A 55 -10.07 4.88 3.48
C MET A 55 -11.07 5.68 4.31
N SER A 56 -12.28 5.86 3.78
CA SER A 56 -13.37 6.54 4.52
C SER A 56 -13.87 5.73 5.71
N ALA A 57 -13.70 4.40 5.69
CA ALA A 57 -14.04 3.49 6.79
C ALA A 57 -13.09 2.29 6.81
N ALA A 58 -12.69 1.85 8.01
CA ALA A 58 -11.82 0.68 8.19
C ALA A 58 -12.56 -0.65 8.01
N SER A 59 -13.89 -0.66 8.08
CA SER A 59 -14.75 -1.82 7.88
C SER A 59 -16.02 -1.41 7.13
N THR A 60 -16.63 -2.38 6.44
CA THR A 60 -17.93 -2.24 5.79
C THR A 60 -18.86 -3.30 6.35
N SER A 61 -19.98 -2.88 6.92
CA SER A 61 -21.07 -3.80 7.27
C SER A 61 -21.89 -4.08 6.03
N LEU A 62 -21.92 -5.34 5.62
CA LEU A 62 -22.79 -5.80 4.55
C LEU A 62 -24.22 -5.89 5.06
N THR A 63 -25.20 -5.52 4.22
CA THR A 63 -26.61 -5.64 4.57
C THR A 63 -26.95 -7.12 4.75
N ALA A 64 -27.67 -7.45 5.84
CA ALA A 64 -28.19 -8.79 6.03
C ALA A 64 -29.14 -9.16 4.87
N PRO A 65 -28.99 -10.34 4.25
CA PRO A 65 -29.80 -10.72 3.11
C PRO A 65 -31.28 -10.92 3.48
N SER A 66 -32.14 -10.44 2.63
CA SER A 66 -33.58 -10.73 2.64
C SER A 66 -33.89 -11.99 1.83
N PRO A 67 -35.11 -12.56 1.91
CA PRO A 67 -35.53 -13.64 1.01
C PRO A 67 -35.36 -13.29 -0.48
N ALA A 68 -35.63 -12.04 -0.86
CA ALA A 68 -35.49 -11.59 -2.24
C ALA A 68 -34.01 -11.58 -2.70
N ASP A 69 -33.04 -11.32 -1.79
CA ASP A 69 -31.63 -11.38 -2.11
C ASP A 69 -31.16 -12.82 -2.32
N PHE A 70 -31.69 -13.77 -1.57
CA PHE A 70 -31.47 -15.21 -1.81
C PHE A 70 -32.07 -15.66 -3.14
N ASP A 71 -33.26 -15.19 -3.48
CA ASP A 71 -33.94 -15.50 -4.78
C ASP A 71 -33.15 -14.88 -5.94
N ALA A 72 -32.56 -13.68 -5.75
CA ALA A 72 -31.71 -13.04 -6.73
C ALA A 72 -30.31 -13.68 -6.78
N GLY A 73 -29.89 -14.37 -5.73
CA GLY A 73 -28.55 -14.96 -5.57
C GLY A 73 -27.47 -13.96 -5.13
N PHE A 74 -27.82 -12.70 -4.88
CA PHE A 74 -26.86 -11.69 -4.46
C PHE A 74 -27.48 -10.48 -3.78
N ASN A 75 -26.65 -9.72 -3.06
CA ASN A 75 -26.96 -8.39 -2.55
C ASN A 75 -25.74 -7.46 -2.80
N ALA A 76 -26.02 -6.20 -3.14
CA ALA A 76 -25.00 -5.18 -3.39
C ALA A 76 -24.90 -4.19 -2.22
N THR A 77 -23.69 -3.80 -1.86
CA THR A 77 -23.39 -2.84 -0.79
C THR A 77 -22.33 -1.84 -1.26
N THR A 78 -22.55 -0.56 -0.99
CA THR A 78 -21.52 0.45 -1.18
C THR A 78 -20.46 0.32 -0.10
N GLY A 79 -19.21 0.13 -0.51
CA GLY A 79 -18.05 0.04 0.35
C GLY A 79 -17.39 1.40 0.62
N PRO A 80 -16.14 1.41 1.11
CA PRO A 80 -15.44 2.64 1.44
C PRO A 80 -14.97 3.39 0.18
N THR A 81 -14.85 4.71 0.31
CA THR A 81 -14.09 5.53 -0.63
C THR A 81 -12.61 5.43 -0.28
N LEU A 82 -11.79 5.15 -1.29
CA LEU A 82 -10.34 5.06 -1.22
C LEU A 82 -9.74 6.34 -1.81
N THR A 83 -8.83 6.99 -1.09
CA THR A 83 -8.15 8.19 -1.55
C THR A 83 -6.65 7.95 -1.56
N VAL A 84 -6.02 8.17 -2.72
CA VAL A 84 -4.59 8.03 -2.93
C VAL A 84 -3.95 9.40 -3.12
N SER A 85 -2.84 9.65 -2.39
CA SER A 85 -1.93 10.76 -2.67
C SER A 85 -0.56 10.19 -3.02
N ALA A 86 0.03 10.64 -4.11
CA ALA A 86 1.31 10.13 -4.59
C ALA A 86 2.06 11.18 -5.40
N ASN A 87 3.39 11.26 -5.24
CA ASN A 87 4.27 12.12 -6.02
C ASN A 87 4.92 11.43 -7.24
N ALA A 88 4.50 10.19 -7.51
CA ALA A 88 4.95 9.37 -8.65
C ALA A 88 3.79 8.49 -9.15
N PRO A 89 3.91 7.81 -10.30
CA PRO A 89 2.93 6.80 -10.74
C PRO A 89 2.73 5.72 -9.69
N TRP A 90 1.51 5.20 -9.58
CA TRP A 90 1.10 4.26 -8.55
C TRP A 90 0.07 3.26 -9.06
N ALA A 91 -0.04 2.13 -8.35
CA ALA A 91 -1.06 1.11 -8.55
C ALA A 91 -1.63 0.66 -7.20
N LEU A 92 -2.94 0.51 -7.14
CA LEU A 92 -3.68 -0.01 -6.00
C LEU A 92 -4.22 -1.39 -6.35
N HIS A 93 -3.98 -2.36 -5.48
CA HIS A 93 -4.41 -3.74 -5.62
C HIS A 93 -5.33 -4.14 -4.47
N ILE A 94 -6.17 -5.14 -4.72
CA ILE A 94 -7.09 -5.74 -3.73
C ILE A 94 -6.94 -7.26 -3.74
N ARG A 95 -7.02 -7.87 -2.55
CA ARG A 95 -7.12 -9.33 -2.38
C ARG A 95 -7.85 -9.68 -1.09
N ALA A 96 -8.32 -10.92 -0.98
CA ALA A 96 -8.76 -11.49 0.28
C ALA A 96 -7.54 -11.88 1.14
N ALA A 97 -7.67 -11.76 2.45
CA ALA A 97 -6.65 -12.24 3.40
C ALA A 97 -6.71 -13.78 3.56
N SER A 98 -7.88 -14.39 3.29
CA SER A 98 -8.11 -15.84 3.37
C SER A 98 -8.93 -16.32 2.18
N ALA A 99 -8.84 -17.62 1.85
CA ALA A 99 -9.59 -18.23 0.76
C ALA A 99 -11.10 -18.39 1.09
N THR A 100 -11.44 -18.38 2.38
CA THR A 100 -12.81 -18.56 2.88
C THR A 100 -13.16 -17.49 3.90
N TRP A 101 -14.45 -17.26 4.07
CA TRP A 101 -15.00 -16.44 5.14
C TRP A 101 -14.81 -17.12 6.50
N THR A 102 -14.70 -16.33 7.53
CA THR A 102 -14.87 -16.80 8.91
C THR A 102 -16.35 -16.75 9.24
N ALA A 103 -16.91 -17.88 9.65
CA ALA A 103 -18.33 -18.02 9.97
C ALA A 103 -18.52 -18.48 11.42
N THR A 104 -19.53 -17.91 12.09
CA THR A 104 -19.96 -18.30 13.46
C THR A 104 -21.44 -18.58 13.48
N ASN A 105 -21.83 -19.71 14.06
CA ASN A 105 -23.23 -20.09 14.17
C ASN A 105 -24.00 -19.11 15.06
N THR A 106 -25.22 -18.76 14.64
CA THR A 106 -26.14 -17.93 15.42
C THR A 106 -27.45 -18.65 15.76
N SER A 107 -27.70 -19.83 15.14
CA SER A 107 -28.92 -20.61 15.35
C SER A 107 -28.59 -22.09 15.69
N PRO A 108 -29.12 -22.64 16.78
CA PRO A 108 -29.02 -24.07 17.06
C PRO A 108 -29.67 -24.90 15.95
N GLY A 109 -29.01 -25.95 15.48
CA GLY A 109 -29.51 -26.85 14.46
C GLY A 109 -29.43 -26.37 13.01
N ALA A 110 -28.98 -25.14 12.77
CA ALA A 110 -28.73 -24.60 11.44
C ALA A 110 -27.30 -23.99 11.40
N PRO A 111 -26.29 -24.77 11.03
CA PRO A 111 -24.90 -24.31 11.07
C PRO A 111 -24.63 -23.26 9.98
N ALA A 112 -23.80 -22.29 10.31
CA ALA A 112 -23.26 -21.37 9.33
C ALA A 112 -22.31 -22.11 8.36
N ARG A 113 -22.24 -21.64 7.12
CA ARG A 113 -21.34 -22.21 6.09
C ARG A 113 -19.89 -21.84 6.37
N THR A 114 -19.08 -22.78 6.85
CA THR A 114 -17.68 -22.55 7.21
C THR A 114 -16.73 -22.58 6.01
N ASP A 115 -17.17 -23.11 4.88
CA ASP A 115 -16.42 -23.21 3.62
C ASP A 115 -16.83 -22.14 2.59
N LYS A 116 -17.57 -21.09 2.99
CA LYS A 116 -17.99 -20.01 2.08
C LYS A 116 -16.74 -19.38 1.45
N PRO A 117 -16.58 -19.46 0.10
CA PRO A 117 -15.36 -19.00 -0.53
C PRO A 117 -15.24 -17.47 -0.54
N ALA A 118 -14.02 -16.94 -0.51
CA ALA A 118 -13.79 -15.51 -0.61
C ALA A 118 -14.38 -14.90 -1.89
N GLY A 119 -14.47 -15.69 -2.97
CA GLY A 119 -15.04 -15.28 -4.26
C GLY A 119 -16.54 -15.00 -4.23
N ASP A 120 -17.26 -15.43 -3.17
CA ASP A 120 -18.66 -15.03 -2.95
C ASP A 120 -18.76 -13.55 -2.54
N LEU A 121 -17.66 -12.89 -2.16
CA LEU A 121 -17.54 -11.44 -2.16
C LEU A 121 -16.93 -11.02 -3.50
N GLN A 122 -17.70 -10.29 -4.27
CA GLN A 122 -17.25 -9.66 -5.50
C GLN A 122 -17.07 -8.16 -5.27
N TRP A 123 -16.19 -7.54 -6.04
CA TRP A 123 -15.89 -6.12 -5.92
C TRP A 123 -15.88 -5.43 -7.28
N SER A 124 -16.18 -4.14 -7.28
CA SER A 124 -16.11 -3.26 -8.46
C SER A 124 -15.75 -1.83 -8.02
N VAL A 125 -15.23 -1.03 -8.93
CA VAL A 125 -15.10 0.43 -8.80
C VAL A 125 -16.23 1.17 -9.53
N VAL A 126 -17.17 0.42 -10.11
CA VAL A 126 -18.37 0.93 -10.80
C VAL A 126 -19.61 0.39 -10.12
N ALA A 127 -20.52 1.26 -9.71
CA ALA A 127 -21.72 0.90 -8.94
C ALA A 127 -22.65 -0.09 -9.66
N SER A 128 -22.71 -0.01 -10.99
CA SER A 128 -23.72 -0.71 -11.81
C SER A 128 -23.22 -1.99 -12.49
N GLY A 129 -22.02 -2.49 -12.14
CA GLY A 129 -21.52 -3.73 -12.76
C GLY A 129 -20.01 -3.89 -12.77
N GLY A 130 -19.52 -4.86 -13.58
CA GLY A 130 -18.10 -5.17 -13.65
C GLY A 130 -17.57 -5.82 -12.37
N PHE A 131 -18.42 -6.51 -11.60
CA PHE A 131 -18.00 -7.19 -10.38
C PHE A 131 -17.08 -8.36 -10.68
N ALA A 132 -15.94 -8.39 -10.01
CA ALA A 132 -14.95 -9.45 -10.07
C ALA A 132 -14.89 -10.19 -8.73
N ALA A 133 -14.75 -11.51 -8.77
CA ALA A 133 -14.61 -12.32 -7.57
C ALA A 133 -13.34 -11.96 -6.81
N LEU A 134 -13.45 -11.83 -5.48
CA LEU A 134 -12.30 -11.59 -4.62
C LEU A 134 -11.51 -12.89 -4.46
N THR A 135 -10.20 -12.84 -4.67
CA THR A 135 -9.29 -13.98 -4.53
C THR A 135 -8.16 -13.65 -3.56
N THR A 136 -7.36 -14.63 -3.17
CA THR A 136 -6.16 -14.43 -2.35
C THR A 136 -4.97 -13.86 -3.14
N SER A 137 -5.09 -13.78 -4.47
CA SER A 137 -4.11 -13.13 -5.35
C SER A 137 -4.45 -11.65 -5.52
N ASP A 138 -3.42 -10.82 -5.66
CA ASP A 138 -3.59 -9.39 -5.91
C ASP A 138 -4.25 -9.15 -7.27
N ALA A 139 -5.37 -8.44 -7.26
CA ALA A 139 -6.05 -7.94 -8.45
C ALA A 139 -5.86 -6.42 -8.56
N SER A 140 -5.61 -5.92 -9.78
CA SER A 140 -5.49 -4.48 -10.00
C SER A 140 -6.85 -3.82 -9.81
N LEU A 141 -6.92 -2.88 -8.89
CA LEU A 141 -8.14 -2.15 -8.56
C LEU A 141 -8.18 -0.80 -9.31
N PHE A 142 -7.10 -0.03 -9.20
CA PHE A 142 -7.02 1.31 -9.74
C PHE A 142 -5.56 1.73 -9.90
N THR A 143 -5.22 2.48 -10.97
CA THR A 143 -3.87 2.99 -11.22
C THR A 143 -3.92 4.47 -11.56
N GLY A 144 -2.82 5.18 -11.36
CA GLY A 144 -2.75 6.60 -11.70
C GLY A 144 -1.35 7.16 -11.76
N SER A 145 -1.25 8.39 -12.28
CA SER A 145 -0.06 9.24 -12.20
C SER A 145 0.01 9.96 -10.85
N ALA A 146 1.06 10.75 -10.64
CA ALA A 146 1.20 11.61 -9.46
C ALA A 146 -0.08 12.43 -9.23
N THR A 147 -0.58 12.44 -8.00
CA THR A 147 -1.82 13.12 -7.62
C THR A 147 -1.82 13.54 -6.15
N ALA A 148 -2.43 14.66 -5.86
CA ALA A 148 -2.68 15.10 -4.48
C ALA A 148 -3.86 14.33 -3.85
N SER A 149 -4.87 13.93 -4.66
CA SER A 149 -6.09 13.27 -4.20
C SER A 149 -6.77 12.56 -5.37
N GLY A 150 -6.36 11.30 -5.64
CA GLY A 150 -7.10 10.39 -6.53
C GLY A 150 -8.10 9.58 -5.72
N ALA A 151 -9.39 9.67 -6.01
CA ALA A 151 -10.42 8.97 -5.24
C ALA A 151 -11.18 7.96 -6.09
N THR A 152 -11.54 6.83 -5.49
CA THR A 152 -12.45 5.82 -6.05
C THR A 152 -13.28 5.20 -4.95
N THR A 153 -14.51 4.80 -5.26
CA THR A 153 -15.39 4.09 -4.32
C THR A 153 -15.40 2.61 -4.65
N LEU A 154 -15.26 1.76 -3.64
CA LEU A 154 -15.48 0.34 -3.76
C LEU A 154 -16.98 0.03 -3.68
N TYR A 155 -17.42 -0.91 -4.50
CA TYR A 155 -18.73 -1.51 -4.43
C TYR A 155 -18.55 -3.01 -4.24
N PHE A 156 -19.35 -3.59 -3.38
CA PHE A 156 -19.35 -5.03 -3.09
C PHE A 156 -20.64 -5.66 -3.53
N GLN A 157 -20.56 -6.89 -4.02
CA GLN A 157 -21.68 -7.77 -4.26
C GLN A 157 -21.39 -9.09 -3.54
N THR A 158 -22.28 -9.49 -2.63
CA THR A 158 -22.15 -10.75 -1.90
C THR A 158 -23.09 -11.76 -2.52
N LEU A 159 -22.59 -12.94 -2.87
CA LEU A 159 -23.38 -14.03 -3.41
C LEU A 159 -23.99 -14.87 -2.30
N TYR A 160 -25.22 -15.36 -2.53
CA TYR A 160 -25.98 -16.18 -1.60
C TYR A 160 -26.58 -17.40 -2.29
N ASP A 161 -26.71 -18.49 -1.51
CA ASP A 161 -27.36 -19.73 -1.93
C ASP A 161 -28.25 -20.28 -0.81
N TRP A 162 -29.52 -20.53 -1.10
CA TRP A 162 -30.50 -21.05 -0.14
C TRP A 162 -30.10 -22.37 0.51
N ALA A 163 -29.41 -23.24 -0.22
CA ALA A 163 -29.04 -24.57 0.26
C ALA A 163 -27.73 -24.58 1.05
N LEU A 164 -26.86 -23.59 0.81
CA LEU A 164 -25.49 -23.60 1.34
C LEU A 164 -25.28 -22.56 2.45
N ASP A 165 -25.85 -21.36 2.33
CA ASP A 165 -25.58 -20.26 3.24
C ASP A 165 -26.54 -20.28 4.45
N GLY A 166 -26.19 -21.06 5.47
CA GLY A 166 -26.93 -21.13 6.71
C GLY A 166 -26.83 -19.85 7.56
N PRO A 167 -27.72 -19.70 8.56
CA PRO A 167 -27.73 -18.52 9.44
C PRO A 167 -26.45 -18.44 10.27
N GLY A 168 -25.81 -17.26 10.25
CA GLY A 168 -24.55 -17.05 10.95
C GLY A 168 -24.02 -15.63 10.81
N ASN A 169 -22.97 -15.32 11.57
CA ASN A 169 -22.17 -14.13 11.34
C ASN A 169 -21.00 -14.51 10.44
N TYR A 170 -20.86 -13.80 9.35
CA TYR A 170 -19.81 -14.00 8.35
C TYR A 170 -18.89 -12.77 8.32
N SER A 171 -17.59 -13.00 8.28
CA SER A 171 -16.61 -11.94 8.11
C SER A 171 -15.48 -12.36 7.16
N LEU A 172 -15.00 -11.42 6.35
CA LEU A 172 -13.86 -11.62 5.46
C LEU A 172 -12.97 -10.39 5.52
N SER A 173 -11.69 -10.60 5.76
CA SER A 173 -10.70 -9.53 5.72
C SER A 173 -10.20 -9.33 4.29
N ILE A 174 -10.15 -8.07 3.85
CA ILE A 174 -9.56 -7.67 2.58
C ILE A 174 -8.23 -6.95 2.82
N VAL A 175 -7.31 -7.07 1.88
CA VAL A 175 -6.01 -6.38 1.88
C VAL A 175 -5.96 -5.46 0.68
N LEU A 176 -5.67 -4.19 0.92
CA LEU A 176 -5.41 -3.18 -0.10
C LEU A 176 -3.92 -2.87 -0.09
N THR A 177 -3.27 -2.98 -1.24
CA THR A 177 -1.84 -2.74 -1.39
C THR A 177 -1.61 -1.61 -2.39
N LEU A 178 -1.03 -0.50 -1.91
CA LEU A 178 -0.63 0.62 -2.76
C LEU A 178 0.86 0.54 -3.04
N THR A 179 1.23 0.52 -4.32
CA THR A 179 2.61 0.47 -4.80
C THR A 179 2.94 1.66 -5.68
N SER A 180 4.23 2.05 -5.73
CA SER A 180 4.77 2.99 -6.71
C SER A 180 6.01 2.35 -7.34
N PRO A 181 5.89 1.84 -8.59
CA PRO A 181 6.97 1.15 -9.29
C PRO A 181 8.14 2.05 -9.68
#